data_0ede7831413069c8e007dec6590e9240
#
_entry.id   0ede7831413069c8e007dec6590e9240
#
_cell.length_a   1.000
_cell.length_b   1.000
_cell.length_c   1.000
_cell.angle_alpha   90.00
_cell.angle_beta   90.00
_cell.angle_gamma   90.00
#
_symmetry.space_group_name_H-M   'P 1'
#
loop_
_entity.id
_entity.type
_entity.pdbx_description
1 polymer ?
#
loop_
_entity_poly.entity_id
_entity_poly.type
_entity_poly.pdbx_seq_one_letter_code
_entity_poly.pdbx_strand_id
1 'polypeptide(L)'
;MADVVCMGEFLVEFVATQDNVSLAETRGFIKAPGGAPANVAVALQRLGVPAGFAGKVGDDPFGEYLKGCLKQENVDTSFLVTGSGVRTTAVFVAVRDDGLKDLCFYRNPGADMMLEPGDVDEALFDGARCFHFGSISFIDEPSASAQRKALQIARDKGLMISYDPNYRPTLWPSEARAREVIQDSFQYCHLAKISEEEWEVATGHSDLDAGIQAALDKGVELLVMSRGENGAIATNGDYRISLPGLPVDVVETTGAGDGFLAAMIGRLMPARERAGSLALIDESIVKDALRFANAVGALTCTKAGAIPALPHKAQAEAFLQAAT
;
A
#
# COMPACT_ATOMS: atom_id res chain seq x y z
N MET A 1 -7.89 19.55 2.97
CA MET A 1 -8.28 18.62 1.89
C MET A 1 -7.08 17.76 1.57
N ALA A 2 -7.28 16.48 1.32
CA ALA A 2 -6.22 15.55 1.01
C ALA A 2 -5.82 15.64 -0.48
N ASP A 3 -4.52 15.66 -0.78
CA ASP A 3 -4.00 15.53 -2.15
C ASP A 3 -4.09 14.08 -2.64
N VAL A 4 -3.92 13.13 -1.71
CA VAL A 4 -3.98 11.69 -2.00
C VAL A 4 -5.04 11.04 -1.12
N VAL A 5 -5.95 10.30 -1.73
CA VAL A 5 -6.93 9.46 -1.03
C VAL A 5 -6.47 8.02 -1.12
N CYS A 6 -6.29 7.37 0.03
CA CYS A 6 -6.01 5.94 0.12
C CYS A 6 -7.27 5.22 0.60
N MET A 7 -7.63 4.10 -0.05
CA MET A 7 -8.82 3.34 0.32
C MET A 7 -8.51 1.85 0.40
N GLY A 8 -9.00 1.21 1.47
CA GLY A 8 -8.87 -0.22 1.65
C GLY A 8 -9.02 -0.67 3.09
N GLU A 9 -8.35 -1.78 3.43
CA GLU A 9 -8.38 -2.37 4.76
C GLU A 9 -7.62 -1.51 5.78
N PHE A 10 -8.16 -1.47 7.00
CA PHE A 10 -7.49 -0.94 8.17
C PHE A 10 -7.82 -1.85 9.36
N LEU A 11 -6.82 -2.43 9.97
CA LEU A 11 -6.94 -3.53 10.92
C LEU A 11 -5.99 -3.39 12.10
N VAL A 12 -6.24 -4.13 13.16
CA VAL A 12 -5.33 -4.22 14.30
C VAL A 12 -4.45 -5.46 14.14
N GLU A 13 -3.15 -5.25 14.18
CA GLU A 13 -2.17 -6.33 14.29
C GLU A 13 -1.87 -6.61 15.76
N PHE A 14 -1.94 -7.87 16.16
CA PHE A 14 -1.46 -8.39 17.44
C PHE A 14 -0.16 -9.13 17.20
N VAL A 15 0.95 -8.45 17.40
CA VAL A 15 2.29 -9.01 17.18
C VAL A 15 2.77 -9.71 18.44
N ALA A 16 3.21 -10.97 18.31
CA ALA A 16 3.73 -11.76 19.41
C ALA A 16 4.89 -11.04 20.11
N THR A 17 4.92 -11.11 21.45
CA THR A 17 6.00 -10.51 22.27
C THR A 17 7.21 -11.42 22.43
N GLN A 18 7.15 -12.61 21.88
CA GLN A 18 8.20 -13.63 21.94
C GLN A 18 8.63 -13.98 20.52
N ASP A 19 9.93 -14.07 20.32
CA ASP A 19 10.51 -14.54 19.07
C ASP A 19 10.45 -16.08 19.02
N ASN A 20 10.39 -16.64 17.83
CA ASN A 20 10.48 -18.10 17.59
C ASN A 20 9.41 -18.96 18.22
N VAL A 21 8.24 -18.44 18.44
CA VAL A 21 7.09 -19.22 18.92
C VAL A 21 6.00 -19.23 17.87
N SER A 22 5.25 -20.31 17.80
CA SER A 22 4.01 -20.33 17.02
C SER A 22 2.94 -19.47 17.69
N LEU A 23 1.92 -19.08 16.93
CA LEU A 23 0.77 -18.37 17.52
C LEU A 23 0.12 -19.15 18.66
N ALA A 24 0.13 -20.50 18.60
CA ALA A 24 -0.43 -21.37 19.64
C ALA A 24 0.37 -21.31 20.95
N GLU A 25 1.66 -21.04 20.90
CA GLU A 25 2.57 -20.99 22.05
C GLU A 25 2.79 -19.58 22.61
N THR A 26 2.35 -18.56 21.85
CA THR A 26 2.51 -17.15 22.21
C THR A 26 1.76 -16.81 23.49
N ARG A 27 2.44 -16.18 24.46
CA ARG A 27 1.89 -15.80 25.77
C ARG A 27 1.36 -14.38 25.84
N GLY A 28 1.70 -13.53 24.87
CA GLY A 28 1.28 -12.14 24.87
C GLY A 28 1.50 -11.47 23.54
N PHE A 29 0.78 -10.37 23.32
CA PHE A 29 0.80 -9.62 22.09
C PHE A 29 0.91 -8.12 22.35
N ILE A 30 1.60 -7.41 21.47
CA ILE A 30 1.56 -5.96 21.36
C ILE A 30 0.64 -5.62 20.20
N LYS A 31 -0.30 -4.69 20.41
CA LYS A 31 -1.17 -4.22 19.33
C LYS A 31 -0.50 -3.11 18.53
N ALA A 32 -0.64 -3.18 17.22
CA ALA A 32 -0.20 -2.16 16.28
C ALA A 32 -1.30 -1.89 15.24
N PRO A 33 -1.34 -0.69 14.64
CA PRO A 33 -2.20 -0.46 13.48
C PRO A 33 -1.55 -1.07 12.25
N GLY A 34 -2.37 -1.70 11.38
CA GLY A 34 -1.95 -2.31 10.12
C GLY A 34 -2.98 -2.09 9.02
N GLY A 35 -2.59 -2.45 7.80
CA GLY A 35 -3.37 -2.23 6.57
C GLY A 35 -2.57 -1.38 5.59
N ALA A 36 -2.25 -1.95 4.43
CA ALA A 36 -1.34 -1.33 3.49
C ALA A 36 -1.80 0.06 3.01
N PRO A 37 -3.09 0.29 2.63
CA PRO A 37 -3.51 1.62 2.22
C PRO A 37 -3.43 2.66 3.35
N ALA A 38 -3.64 2.25 4.60
CA ALA A 38 -3.50 3.13 5.75
C ALA A 38 -2.03 3.47 6.03
N ASN A 39 -1.12 2.49 5.87
CA ASN A 39 0.32 2.72 5.96
C ASN A 39 0.79 3.71 4.90
N VAL A 40 0.31 3.57 3.64
CA VAL A 40 0.59 4.53 2.55
C VAL A 40 0.10 5.93 2.91
N ALA A 41 -1.11 6.08 3.47
CA ALA A 41 -1.65 7.38 3.87
C ALA A 41 -0.78 8.05 4.95
N VAL A 42 -0.35 7.29 5.97
CA VAL A 42 0.56 7.80 7.02
C VAL A 42 1.93 8.15 6.44
N ALA A 43 2.49 7.30 5.58
CA ALA A 43 3.77 7.57 4.93
C ALA A 43 3.73 8.87 4.12
N LEU A 44 2.66 9.09 3.33
CA LEU A 44 2.46 10.33 2.58
C LEU A 44 2.45 11.56 3.51
N GLN A 45 1.71 11.52 4.60
CA GLN A 45 1.68 12.62 5.58
C GLN A 45 3.07 12.90 6.14
N ARG A 46 3.81 11.87 6.56
CA ARG A 46 5.16 12.04 7.08
C ARG A 46 6.16 12.56 6.03
N LEU A 47 5.89 12.28 4.75
CA LEU A 47 6.66 12.80 3.62
C LEU A 47 6.20 14.22 3.18
N GLY A 48 5.21 14.81 3.87
CA GLY A 48 4.72 16.16 3.62
C GLY A 48 3.70 16.25 2.47
N VAL A 49 3.03 15.15 2.14
CA VAL A 49 1.95 15.08 1.16
C VAL A 49 0.63 14.88 1.89
N PRO A 50 -0.32 15.84 1.86
CA PRO A 50 -1.60 15.70 2.52
C PRO A 50 -2.36 14.45 2.06
N ALA A 51 -2.73 13.58 3.00
CA ALA A 51 -3.40 12.33 2.69
C ALA A 51 -4.67 12.12 3.52
N GLY A 52 -5.66 11.47 2.93
CA GLY A 52 -6.88 11.00 3.56
C GLY A 52 -7.02 9.49 3.44
N PHE A 53 -7.76 8.91 4.36
CA PHE A 53 -8.05 7.49 4.35
C PHE A 53 -9.55 7.22 4.36
N ALA A 54 -9.99 6.37 3.42
CA ALA A 54 -11.34 5.86 3.32
C ALA A 54 -11.36 4.35 3.59
N GLY A 55 -12.29 3.90 4.40
CA GLY A 55 -12.41 2.50 4.79
C GLY A 55 -13.47 2.32 5.87
N LYS A 56 -13.55 1.12 6.44
CA LYS A 56 -14.52 0.83 7.50
C LYS A 56 -13.88 0.10 8.67
N VAL A 57 -14.15 0.57 9.89
CA VAL A 57 -13.77 -0.06 11.15
C VAL A 57 -15.01 -0.38 11.96
N GLY A 58 -14.92 -1.27 12.93
CA GLY A 58 -16.03 -1.61 13.81
C GLY A 58 -16.34 -0.50 14.83
N ASP A 59 -17.58 -0.50 15.33
CA ASP A 59 -17.97 0.26 16.51
C ASP A 59 -17.51 -0.50 17.78
N ASP A 60 -16.20 -0.47 17.99
CA ASP A 60 -15.51 -1.16 19.08
C ASP A 60 -14.21 -0.44 19.47
N PRO A 61 -13.61 -0.79 20.63
CA PRO A 61 -12.37 -0.13 21.10
C PRO A 61 -11.19 -0.21 20.13
N PHE A 62 -11.16 -1.17 19.21
CA PHE A 62 -10.10 -1.29 18.21
C PHE A 62 -10.34 -0.33 17.05
N GLY A 63 -11.59 -0.13 16.63
CA GLY A 63 -11.94 0.91 15.66
C GLY A 63 -11.61 2.31 16.16
N GLU A 64 -11.90 2.60 17.43
CA GLU A 64 -11.50 3.86 18.08
C GLU A 64 -9.98 4.04 18.11
N TYR A 65 -9.25 2.97 18.47
CA TYR A 65 -7.79 2.96 18.47
C TYR A 65 -7.21 3.27 17.09
N LEU A 66 -7.67 2.58 16.05
CA LEU A 66 -7.21 2.79 14.68
C LEU A 66 -7.48 4.22 14.21
N LYS A 67 -8.70 4.73 14.43
CA LYS A 67 -9.06 6.11 14.10
C LYS A 67 -8.18 7.12 14.85
N GLY A 68 -7.86 6.84 16.11
CA GLY A 68 -6.91 7.62 16.90
C GLY A 68 -5.51 7.64 16.29
N CYS A 69 -4.99 6.50 15.82
CA CYS A 69 -3.69 6.40 15.18
C CYS A 69 -3.59 7.29 13.93
N LEU A 70 -4.57 7.23 13.03
CA LEU A 70 -4.57 8.08 11.82
C LEU A 70 -4.64 9.58 12.17
N LYS A 71 -5.47 9.95 13.16
CA LYS A 71 -5.56 11.34 13.61
C LYS A 71 -4.25 11.86 14.19
N GLN A 72 -3.51 11.05 14.94
CA GLN A 72 -2.20 11.42 15.48
C GLN A 72 -1.18 11.69 14.38
N GLU A 73 -1.31 11.02 13.24
CA GLU A 73 -0.47 11.22 12.04
C GLU A 73 -1.03 12.31 11.10
N ASN A 74 -2.08 13.03 11.50
CA ASN A 74 -2.77 14.07 10.70
C ASN A 74 -3.35 13.56 9.38
N VAL A 75 -3.64 12.27 9.25
CA VAL A 75 -4.39 11.72 8.11
C VAL A 75 -5.85 12.15 8.22
N ASP A 76 -6.44 12.65 7.14
CA ASP A 76 -7.87 12.96 7.10
C ASP A 76 -8.69 11.68 7.23
N THR A 77 -9.50 11.61 8.27
CA THR A 77 -10.37 10.46 8.59
C THR A 77 -11.85 10.73 8.36
N SER A 78 -12.19 11.78 7.64
CA SER A 78 -13.59 12.19 7.42
C SER A 78 -14.42 11.10 6.74
N PHE A 79 -13.76 10.23 5.97
CA PHE A 79 -14.39 9.12 5.24
C PHE A 79 -14.04 7.73 5.83
N LEU A 80 -13.49 7.69 7.05
CA LEU A 80 -13.35 6.44 7.80
C LEU A 80 -14.68 6.13 8.50
N VAL A 81 -15.43 5.19 7.93
CA VAL A 81 -16.76 4.79 8.41
C VAL A 81 -16.65 3.91 9.64
N THR A 82 -17.53 4.12 10.61
CA THR A 82 -17.70 3.23 11.76
C THR A 82 -18.94 2.36 11.55
N GLY A 83 -18.74 1.05 11.44
CA GLY A 83 -19.82 0.09 11.15
C GLY A 83 -20.40 -0.50 12.42
N SER A 84 -21.73 -0.36 12.62
CA SER A 84 -22.45 -1.06 13.69
C SER A 84 -22.65 -2.55 13.33
N GLY A 85 -22.55 -3.43 14.33
CA GLY A 85 -22.82 -4.87 14.14
C GLY A 85 -21.70 -5.67 13.48
N VAL A 86 -20.60 -5.02 13.12
CA VAL A 86 -19.37 -5.66 12.61
C VAL A 86 -18.20 -5.32 13.50
N ARG A 87 -17.20 -6.20 13.55
CA ARG A 87 -16.00 -6.01 14.35
C ARG A 87 -14.84 -5.49 13.50
N THR A 88 -14.00 -4.67 14.10
CA THR A 88 -12.72 -4.30 13.51
C THR A 88 -11.91 -5.55 13.22
N THR A 89 -11.40 -5.67 12.00
CA THR A 89 -10.53 -6.78 11.59
C THR A 89 -9.29 -6.83 12.46
N ALA A 90 -8.92 -8.03 12.89
CA ALA A 90 -7.69 -8.27 13.62
C ALA A 90 -6.88 -9.35 12.94
N VAL A 91 -5.55 -9.24 13.01
CA VAL A 91 -4.60 -10.27 12.61
C VAL A 91 -3.62 -10.53 13.73
N PHE A 92 -3.41 -11.81 14.05
CA PHE A 92 -2.37 -12.24 14.97
C PHE A 92 -1.14 -12.64 14.18
N VAL A 93 0.02 -12.17 14.62
CA VAL A 93 1.29 -12.32 13.90
C VAL A 93 2.33 -12.86 14.85
N ALA A 94 2.96 -13.97 14.49
CA ALA A 94 4.19 -14.45 15.13
C ALA A 94 5.28 -14.57 14.05
N VAL A 95 6.52 -14.24 14.40
CA VAL A 95 7.66 -14.35 13.51
C VAL A 95 8.56 -15.47 13.98
N ARG A 96 8.89 -16.40 13.09
CA ARG A 96 9.75 -17.55 13.35
C ARG A 96 11.20 -17.26 12.96
N ASP A 97 12.15 -18.08 13.45
CA ASP A 97 13.60 -17.91 13.16
C ASP A 97 13.95 -17.96 11.67
N ASP A 98 13.15 -18.70 10.90
CA ASP A 98 13.30 -18.79 9.46
C ASP A 98 12.75 -17.55 8.71
N GLY A 99 12.28 -16.52 9.46
CA GLY A 99 11.68 -15.32 8.93
C GLY A 99 10.23 -15.51 8.44
N LEU A 100 9.69 -16.71 8.51
CA LEU A 100 8.30 -16.97 8.15
C LEU A 100 7.35 -16.36 9.19
N LYS A 101 6.30 -15.73 8.69
CA LYS A 101 5.24 -15.15 9.53
C LYS A 101 4.08 -16.15 9.66
N ASP A 102 3.76 -16.47 10.91
CA ASP A 102 2.53 -17.19 11.26
C ASP A 102 1.41 -16.15 11.37
N LEU A 103 0.40 -16.21 10.49
CA LEU A 103 -0.66 -15.23 10.40
C LEU A 103 -2.02 -15.87 10.64
N CYS A 104 -2.81 -15.28 11.53
CA CYS A 104 -4.19 -15.70 11.78
C CYS A 104 -5.12 -14.50 11.72
N PHE A 105 -5.94 -14.42 10.67
CA PHE A 105 -6.89 -13.33 10.47
C PHE A 105 -8.25 -13.62 11.12
N TYR A 106 -8.72 -12.68 11.92
CA TYR A 106 -10.09 -12.62 12.43
C TYR A 106 -10.87 -11.62 11.57
N ARG A 107 -11.36 -12.10 10.41
CA ARG A 107 -11.95 -11.31 9.32
C ARG A 107 -13.15 -12.06 8.68
N ASN A 108 -14.14 -12.55 9.49
CA ASN A 108 -15.26 -13.35 9.01
C ASN A 108 -16.64 -12.86 9.52
N PRO A 109 -17.26 -11.81 8.95
CA PRO A 109 -16.61 -10.70 8.22
C PRO A 109 -15.95 -9.72 9.18
N GLY A 110 -14.86 -9.10 8.72
CA GLY A 110 -14.30 -7.91 9.35
C GLY A 110 -14.99 -6.64 8.84
N ALA A 111 -14.88 -5.55 9.57
CA ALA A 111 -15.54 -4.30 9.19
C ALA A 111 -15.07 -3.77 7.82
N ASP A 112 -13.79 -3.95 7.47
CA ASP A 112 -13.23 -3.56 6.18
C ASP A 112 -13.88 -4.27 4.98
N MET A 113 -14.35 -5.52 5.17
CA MET A 113 -15.09 -6.26 4.15
C MET A 113 -16.50 -5.71 3.93
N MET A 114 -17.04 -5.01 4.92
CA MET A 114 -18.43 -4.50 4.94
C MET A 114 -18.54 -3.03 4.52
N LEU A 115 -17.52 -2.49 3.87
CA LEU A 115 -17.60 -1.19 3.22
C LEU A 115 -18.54 -1.29 2.03
N GLU A 116 -19.59 -0.47 2.01
CA GLU A 116 -20.64 -0.50 1.00
C GLU A 116 -20.45 0.63 -0.04
N PRO A 117 -20.98 0.46 -1.27
CA PRO A 117 -20.98 1.57 -2.24
C PRO A 117 -21.66 2.85 -1.72
N GLY A 118 -22.61 2.74 -0.80
CA GLY A 118 -23.26 3.86 -0.14
C GLY A 118 -22.33 4.66 0.79
N ASP A 119 -21.27 4.01 1.31
CA ASP A 119 -20.27 4.63 2.16
C ASP A 119 -19.25 5.47 1.37
N VAL A 120 -19.19 5.33 0.04
CA VAL A 120 -18.28 6.06 -0.85
C VAL A 120 -19.00 7.29 -1.40
N ASP A 121 -18.64 8.46 -0.87
CA ASP A 121 -19.15 9.76 -1.30
C ASP A 121 -18.16 10.41 -2.31
N GLU A 122 -18.69 11.12 -3.31
CA GLU A 122 -17.87 11.88 -4.26
C GLU A 122 -17.05 12.99 -3.59
N ALA A 123 -17.55 13.55 -2.47
CA ALA A 123 -16.85 14.54 -1.68
C ALA A 123 -15.49 14.04 -1.14
N LEU A 124 -15.30 12.71 -1.03
CA LEU A 124 -14.01 12.09 -0.70
C LEU A 124 -12.89 12.55 -1.65
N PHE A 125 -13.24 12.81 -2.91
CA PHE A 125 -12.28 13.14 -3.96
C PHE A 125 -12.17 14.63 -4.25
N ASP A 126 -12.83 15.49 -3.47
CA ASP A 126 -12.78 16.94 -3.70
C ASP A 126 -11.38 17.49 -3.36
N GLY A 127 -10.75 18.07 -4.38
CA GLY A 127 -9.38 18.56 -4.32
C GLY A 127 -8.30 17.47 -4.33
N ALA A 128 -8.68 16.19 -4.39
CA ALA A 128 -7.72 15.10 -4.54
C ALA A 128 -7.06 15.12 -5.93
N ARG A 129 -5.83 14.65 -5.98
CA ARG A 129 -4.98 14.55 -7.17
C ARG A 129 -4.61 13.11 -7.47
N CYS A 130 -4.63 12.26 -6.46
CA CYS A 130 -4.32 10.85 -6.57
C CYS A 130 -5.27 10.00 -5.73
N PHE A 131 -5.59 8.81 -6.25
CA PHE A 131 -6.30 7.76 -5.54
C PHE A 131 -5.42 6.52 -5.47
N HIS A 132 -5.24 5.95 -4.26
CA HIS A 132 -4.47 4.73 -4.05
C HIS A 132 -5.33 3.62 -3.50
N PHE A 133 -5.14 2.39 -4.02
CA PHE A 133 -5.86 1.20 -3.59
C PHE A 133 -5.00 -0.07 -3.66
N GLY A 134 -5.44 -1.12 -2.94
CA GLY A 134 -4.87 -2.46 -2.98
C GLY A 134 -5.84 -3.51 -3.50
N SER A 135 -5.42 -4.78 -3.54
CA SER A 135 -6.25 -5.88 -4.05
C SER A 135 -7.23 -6.46 -3.02
N ILE A 136 -6.95 -6.30 -1.73
CA ILE A 136 -7.68 -7.00 -0.64
C ILE A 136 -9.16 -6.60 -0.60
N SER A 137 -9.51 -5.37 -0.94
CA SER A 137 -10.90 -4.89 -1.01
C SER A 137 -11.73 -5.54 -2.11
N PHE A 138 -11.09 -6.25 -3.06
CA PHE A 138 -11.78 -6.95 -4.15
C PHE A 138 -12.07 -8.43 -3.85
N ILE A 139 -11.67 -8.94 -2.69
CA ILE A 139 -11.84 -10.36 -2.36
C ILE A 139 -13.32 -10.72 -2.30
N ASP A 140 -14.14 -9.92 -1.60
CA ASP A 140 -15.55 -10.18 -1.34
C ASP A 140 -16.43 -8.93 -1.51
N GLU A 141 -17.73 -9.16 -1.65
CA GLU A 141 -18.76 -8.12 -1.58
C GLU A 141 -19.16 -7.84 -0.11
N PRO A 142 -19.56 -6.61 0.24
CA PRO A 142 -19.80 -5.43 -0.62
C PRO A 142 -18.57 -4.59 -0.90
N SER A 143 -17.42 -4.83 -0.25
CA SER A 143 -16.21 -4.00 -0.38
C SER A 143 -15.69 -3.91 -1.83
N ALA A 144 -15.80 -4.99 -2.60
CA ALA A 144 -15.42 -4.98 -4.01
C ALA A 144 -16.24 -3.99 -4.83
N SER A 145 -17.56 -3.92 -4.60
CA SER A 145 -18.43 -2.94 -5.25
C SER A 145 -18.16 -1.50 -4.79
N ALA A 146 -17.85 -1.29 -3.52
CA ALA A 146 -17.42 0.01 -3.01
C ALA A 146 -16.12 0.48 -3.67
N GLN A 147 -15.14 -0.43 -3.80
CA GLN A 147 -13.86 -0.14 -4.45
C GLN A 147 -14.04 0.21 -5.93
N ARG A 148 -14.90 -0.52 -6.67
CA ARG A 148 -15.21 -0.20 -8.07
C ARG A 148 -15.85 1.17 -8.22
N LYS A 149 -16.77 1.54 -7.31
CA LYS A 149 -17.39 2.88 -7.31
C LYS A 149 -16.33 3.97 -7.08
N ALA A 150 -15.44 3.79 -6.11
CA ALA A 150 -14.36 4.73 -5.85
C ALA A 150 -13.44 4.92 -7.07
N LEU A 151 -13.06 3.83 -7.72
CA LEU A 151 -12.25 3.85 -8.94
C LEU A 151 -12.95 4.57 -10.09
N GLN A 152 -14.26 4.35 -10.26
CA GLN A 152 -15.03 5.05 -11.29
C GLN A 152 -15.02 6.56 -11.04
N ILE A 153 -15.29 7.01 -9.80
CA ILE A 153 -15.26 8.43 -9.44
C ILE A 153 -13.86 9.01 -9.67
N ALA A 154 -12.81 8.33 -9.23
CA ALA A 154 -11.42 8.76 -9.41
C ALA A 154 -11.05 8.93 -10.89
N ARG A 155 -11.50 8.01 -11.76
CA ARG A 155 -11.32 8.09 -13.22
C ARG A 155 -12.08 9.27 -13.82
N ASP A 156 -13.35 9.44 -13.46
CA ASP A 156 -14.20 10.53 -13.99
C ASP A 156 -13.66 11.90 -13.61
N LYS A 157 -13.01 12.00 -12.45
CA LYS A 157 -12.30 13.22 -12.00
C LYS A 157 -10.87 13.36 -12.56
N GLY A 158 -10.36 12.39 -13.33
CA GLY A 158 -9.03 12.41 -13.97
C GLY A 158 -7.86 12.29 -12.98
N LEU A 159 -8.08 11.70 -11.81
CA LEU A 159 -7.04 11.54 -10.80
C LEU A 159 -5.93 10.60 -11.27
N MET A 160 -4.71 10.76 -10.76
CA MET A 160 -3.71 9.70 -10.81
C MET A 160 -4.21 8.52 -9.99
N ILE A 161 -4.20 7.32 -10.54
CA ILE A 161 -4.60 6.11 -9.81
C ILE A 161 -3.36 5.26 -9.58
N SER A 162 -3.06 4.96 -8.31
CA SER A 162 -1.94 4.13 -7.86
C SER A 162 -2.44 2.81 -7.30
N TYR A 163 -1.77 1.73 -7.65
CA TYR A 163 -2.12 0.37 -7.27
C TYR A 163 -0.92 -0.38 -6.69
N ASP A 164 -1.13 -1.09 -5.58
CA ASP A 164 -0.25 -2.12 -5.04
C ASP A 164 -1.10 -3.36 -4.76
N PRO A 165 -0.89 -4.49 -5.46
CA PRO A 165 -1.61 -5.73 -5.18
C PRO A 165 -1.56 -6.12 -3.71
N ASN A 166 -0.41 -6.01 -3.11
CA ASN A 166 -0.13 -6.40 -1.73
C ASN A 166 -0.71 -7.79 -1.42
N TYR A 167 -0.37 -8.75 -2.27
CA TYR A 167 -0.94 -10.09 -2.28
C TYR A 167 -0.72 -10.82 -0.97
N ARG A 168 -1.81 -11.35 -0.40
CA ARG A 168 -1.81 -12.16 0.83
C ARG A 168 -2.46 -13.50 0.55
N PRO A 169 -1.69 -14.54 0.23
CA PRO A 169 -2.23 -15.85 -0.20
C PRO A 169 -3.33 -16.39 0.71
N THR A 170 -3.17 -16.21 2.02
CA THR A 170 -4.09 -16.73 3.05
C THR A 170 -5.46 -16.07 3.08
N LEU A 171 -5.64 -14.92 2.42
CA LEU A 171 -6.92 -14.20 2.37
C LEU A 171 -7.76 -14.57 1.15
N TRP A 172 -7.15 -15.15 0.11
CA TRP A 172 -7.83 -15.45 -1.14
C TRP A 172 -8.41 -16.87 -1.15
N PRO A 173 -9.58 -17.06 -1.76
CA PRO A 173 -10.17 -18.41 -1.91
C PRO A 173 -9.27 -19.36 -2.72
N SER A 174 -8.51 -18.82 -3.66
CA SER A 174 -7.52 -19.54 -4.45
C SER A 174 -6.55 -18.56 -5.12
N GLU A 175 -5.34 -19.04 -5.47
CA GLU A 175 -4.37 -18.27 -6.26
C GLU A 175 -4.94 -17.85 -7.62
N ALA A 176 -5.70 -18.73 -8.27
CA ALA A 176 -6.33 -18.43 -9.55
C ALA A 176 -7.28 -17.21 -9.44
N ARG A 177 -8.07 -17.13 -8.36
CA ARG A 177 -8.95 -15.97 -8.12
C ARG A 177 -8.14 -14.70 -7.81
N ALA A 178 -7.08 -14.82 -7.03
CA ALA A 178 -6.18 -13.71 -6.76
C ALA A 178 -5.56 -13.18 -8.06
N ARG A 179 -5.01 -14.07 -8.87
CA ARG A 179 -4.39 -13.76 -10.17
C ARG A 179 -5.35 -13.03 -11.09
N GLU A 180 -6.57 -13.55 -11.26
CA GLU A 180 -7.62 -12.91 -12.06
C GLU A 180 -7.86 -11.47 -11.61
N VAL A 181 -8.17 -11.26 -10.33
CA VAL A 181 -8.53 -9.95 -9.78
C VAL A 181 -7.36 -8.96 -9.81
N ILE A 182 -6.16 -9.43 -9.45
CA ILE A 182 -4.96 -8.60 -9.44
C ILE A 182 -4.64 -8.11 -10.85
N GLN A 183 -4.67 -9.01 -11.83
CA GLN A 183 -4.40 -8.66 -13.22
C GLN A 183 -5.48 -7.75 -13.82
N ASP A 184 -6.74 -7.98 -13.48
CA ASP A 184 -7.84 -7.12 -13.94
C ASP A 184 -7.77 -5.72 -13.35
N SER A 185 -7.16 -5.56 -12.17
CA SER A 185 -7.00 -4.26 -11.52
C SER A 185 -6.03 -3.33 -12.26
N PHE A 186 -5.12 -3.84 -13.08
CA PHE A 186 -4.21 -3.02 -13.88
C PHE A 186 -4.92 -2.04 -14.82
N GLN A 187 -6.09 -2.41 -15.36
CA GLN A 187 -6.87 -1.53 -16.25
C GLN A 187 -7.32 -0.22 -15.59
N TYR A 188 -7.27 -0.13 -14.26
CA TYR A 188 -7.70 1.05 -13.51
C TYR A 188 -6.55 1.98 -13.14
N CYS A 189 -5.32 1.50 -13.11
CA CYS A 189 -4.20 2.25 -12.53
C CYS A 189 -3.24 2.82 -13.58
N HIS A 190 -2.66 3.97 -13.23
CA HIS A 190 -1.58 4.60 -13.99
C HIS A 190 -0.20 4.22 -13.43
N LEU A 191 -0.09 4.12 -12.09
CA LEU A 191 1.09 3.66 -11.38
C LEU A 191 0.80 2.31 -10.73
N ALA A 192 1.51 1.26 -11.12
CA ALA A 192 1.49 -0.02 -10.44
C ALA A 192 2.83 -0.29 -9.76
N LYS A 193 2.82 -0.67 -8.48
CA LYS A 193 3.99 -1.19 -7.78
C LYS A 193 3.73 -2.65 -7.43
N ILE A 194 4.66 -3.53 -7.75
CA ILE A 194 4.61 -4.97 -7.51
C ILE A 194 5.91 -5.37 -6.83
N SER A 195 5.88 -6.26 -5.84
CA SER A 195 7.10 -6.86 -5.30
C SER A 195 7.58 -8.02 -6.20
N GLU A 196 8.87 -8.34 -6.11
CA GLU A 196 9.46 -9.47 -6.86
C GLU A 196 8.76 -10.79 -6.51
N GLU A 197 8.38 -10.97 -5.25
CA GLU A 197 7.67 -12.16 -4.77
C GLU A 197 6.24 -12.28 -5.32
N GLU A 198 5.61 -11.14 -5.64
CA GLU A 198 4.25 -11.10 -6.19
C GLU A 198 4.24 -11.14 -7.72
N TRP A 199 5.41 -11.02 -8.36
CA TRP A 199 5.55 -10.77 -9.79
C TRP A 199 4.75 -11.73 -10.66
N GLU A 200 4.96 -13.05 -10.47
CA GLU A 200 4.30 -14.05 -11.29
C GLU A 200 2.78 -14.09 -11.10
N VAL A 201 2.31 -13.93 -9.86
CA VAL A 201 0.88 -13.88 -9.59
C VAL A 201 0.26 -12.62 -10.18
N ALA A 202 0.93 -11.48 -10.04
CA ALA A 202 0.42 -10.19 -10.50
C ALA A 202 0.43 -10.07 -12.03
N THR A 203 1.49 -10.51 -12.70
CA THR A 203 1.61 -10.32 -14.14
C THR A 203 1.17 -11.53 -14.97
N GLY A 204 1.15 -12.72 -14.37
CA GLY A 204 0.93 -13.98 -15.07
C GLY A 204 2.18 -14.57 -15.72
N HIS A 205 3.34 -13.91 -15.56
CA HIS A 205 4.60 -14.27 -16.21
C HIS A 205 5.74 -14.31 -15.19
N SER A 206 6.58 -15.33 -15.24
CA SER A 206 7.84 -15.40 -14.49
C SER A 206 8.94 -14.57 -15.18
N ASP A 207 8.88 -14.43 -16.50
CA ASP A 207 9.78 -13.58 -17.27
C ASP A 207 9.48 -12.09 -17.07
N LEU A 208 10.55 -11.30 -16.84
CA LEU A 208 10.43 -9.88 -16.52
C LEU A 208 9.85 -9.08 -17.68
N ASP A 209 10.33 -9.31 -18.91
CA ASP A 209 9.92 -8.52 -20.06
C ASP A 209 8.47 -8.86 -20.47
N ALA A 210 8.10 -10.13 -20.42
CA ALA A 210 6.73 -10.56 -20.67
C ALA A 210 5.76 -9.99 -19.62
N GLY A 211 6.15 -9.99 -18.35
CA GLY A 211 5.33 -9.41 -17.29
C GLY A 211 5.19 -7.89 -17.38
N ILE A 212 6.26 -7.17 -17.74
CA ILE A 212 6.20 -5.73 -18.03
C ILE A 212 5.20 -5.47 -19.15
N GLN A 213 5.34 -6.15 -20.28
CA GLN A 213 4.47 -5.95 -21.43
C GLN A 213 3.00 -6.23 -21.06
N ALA A 214 2.73 -7.31 -20.33
CA ALA A 214 1.37 -7.66 -19.89
C ALA A 214 0.71 -6.57 -19.01
N ALA A 215 1.48 -5.91 -18.16
CA ALA A 215 0.96 -4.80 -17.34
C ALA A 215 0.73 -3.53 -18.18
N LEU A 216 1.67 -3.18 -19.05
CA LEU A 216 1.56 -2.01 -19.93
C LEU A 216 0.41 -2.15 -20.93
N ASP A 217 0.19 -3.34 -21.50
CA ASP A 217 -0.92 -3.63 -22.41
C ASP A 217 -2.29 -3.45 -21.76
N LYS A 218 -2.37 -3.54 -20.43
CA LYS A 218 -3.58 -3.28 -19.65
C LYS A 218 -3.79 -1.81 -19.28
N GLY A 219 -2.84 -0.95 -19.64
CA GLY A 219 -2.96 0.51 -19.47
C GLY A 219 -2.14 1.09 -18.33
N VAL A 220 -1.28 0.32 -17.67
CA VAL A 220 -0.32 0.86 -16.69
C VAL A 220 0.63 1.80 -17.41
N GLU A 221 0.74 3.06 -16.95
CA GLU A 221 1.62 4.07 -17.54
C GLU A 221 3.05 4.00 -17.00
N LEU A 222 3.20 3.60 -15.74
CA LEU A 222 4.49 3.37 -15.08
C LEU A 222 4.40 2.17 -14.15
N LEU A 223 5.20 1.16 -14.45
CA LEU A 223 5.33 -0.05 -13.64
C LEU A 223 6.59 0.02 -12.80
N VAL A 224 6.46 -0.33 -11.51
CA VAL A 224 7.58 -0.38 -10.56
C VAL A 224 7.63 -1.76 -9.92
N MET A 225 8.80 -2.42 -9.96
CA MET A 225 9.05 -3.66 -9.23
C MET A 225 10.03 -3.40 -8.10
N SER A 226 9.61 -3.63 -6.86
CA SER A 226 10.48 -3.60 -5.69
C SER A 226 11.11 -4.97 -5.46
N ARG A 227 12.43 -5.01 -5.13
CA ARG A 227 13.24 -6.22 -5.02
C ARG A 227 14.02 -6.29 -3.71
N GLY A 228 13.42 -5.81 -2.63
CA GLY A 228 14.05 -5.78 -1.31
C GLY A 228 15.43 -5.13 -1.33
N GLU A 229 16.44 -5.84 -0.83
CA GLU A 229 17.84 -5.36 -0.80
C GLU A 229 18.44 -5.10 -2.20
N ASN A 230 17.90 -5.73 -3.24
CA ASN A 230 18.30 -5.52 -4.62
C ASN A 230 17.73 -4.23 -5.23
N GLY A 231 16.97 -3.46 -4.46
CA GLY A 231 16.42 -2.16 -4.84
C GLY A 231 15.15 -2.25 -5.68
N ALA A 232 15.10 -1.55 -6.81
CA ALA A 232 13.88 -1.52 -7.61
C ALA A 232 14.13 -1.26 -9.10
N ILE A 233 13.15 -1.66 -9.93
CA ILE A 233 13.07 -1.38 -11.35
C ILE A 233 11.85 -0.51 -11.60
N ALA A 234 11.94 0.49 -12.48
CA ALA A 234 10.81 1.27 -12.98
C ALA A 234 10.86 1.35 -14.50
N THR A 235 9.71 1.23 -15.16
CA THR A 235 9.60 1.32 -16.62
C THR A 235 8.22 1.79 -17.06
N ASN A 236 8.19 2.58 -18.15
CA ASN A 236 6.97 2.96 -18.88
C ASN A 236 6.90 2.30 -20.29
N GLY A 237 7.85 1.37 -20.59
CA GLY A 237 8.00 0.75 -21.90
C GLY A 237 9.07 1.42 -22.76
N ASP A 238 9.25 2.74 -22.69
CA ASP A 238 10.25 3.48 -23.48
C ASP A 238 11.64 3.43 -22.83
N TYR A 239 11.70 3.43 -21.51
CA TYR A 239 12.92 3.29 -20.73
C TYR A 239 12.76 2.27 -19.60
N ARG A 240 13.89 1.79 -19.09
CA ARG A 240 13.97 0.95 -17.91
C ARG A 240 15.08 1.44 -16.98
N ILE A 241 14.70 1.81 -15.77
CA ILE A 241 15.60 2.26 -14.72
C ILE A 241 15.74 1.11 -13.73
N SER A 242 16.97 0.73 -13.38
CA SER A 242 17.27 -0.20 -12.29
C SER A 242 18.19 0.50 -11.31
N LEU A 243 17.78 0.62 -10.05
CA LEU A 243 18.60 1.16 -8.97
C LEU A 243 18.80 0.10 -7.88
N PRO A 244 20.01 -0.02 -7.31
CA PRO A 244 20.25 -0.90 -6.17
C PRO A 244 19.53 -0.40 -4.92
N GLY A 245 19.32 -1.29 -3.96
CA GLY A 245 18.87 -0.93 -2.63
C GLY A 245 19.95 -0.13 -1.88
N LEU A 246 19.54 0.51 -0.79
CA LEU A 246 20.45 1.19 0.11
C LEU A 246 20.70 0.30 1.33
N PRO A 247 21.96 0.05 1.69
CA PRO A 247 22.30 -0.87 2.79
C PRO A 247 21.86 -0.28 4.13
N VAL A 248 21.19 -1.10 4.93
CA VAL A 248 20.76 -0.78 6.31
C VAL A 248 20.80 -2.03 7.17
N ASP A 249 20.88 -1.85 8.49
CA ASP A 249 20.67 -2.93 9.43
C ASP A 249 19.17 -3.22 9.54
N VAL A 250 18.74 -4.33 8.97
CA VAL A 250 17.33 -4.71 8.90
C VAL A 250 16.85 -5.24 10.25
N VAL A 251 15.82 -4.62 10.80
CA VAL A 251 15.08 -5.06 11.99
C VAL A 251 13.79 -5.77 11.57
N GLU A 252 13.00 -5.13 10.69
CA GLU A 252 11.74 -5.68 10.16
C GLU A 252 11.40 -5.04 8.81
N THR A 253 10.75 -5.79 7.90
CA THR A 253 10.43 -5.30 6.55
C THR A 253 8.97 -4.82 6.39
N THR A 254 8.15 -4.93 7.44
CA THR A 254 6.74 -4.55 7.40
C THR A 254 6.59 -3.05 7.12
N GLY A 255 5.77 -2.70 6.13
CA GLY A 255 5.53 -1.32 5.73
C GLY A 255 6.58 -0.71 4.78
N ALA A 256 7.70 -1.42 4.49
CA ALA A 256 8.73 -0.90 3.59
C ALA A 256 8.19 -0.65 2.17
N GLY A 257 7.38 -1.58 1.64
CA GLY A 257 6.69 -1.42 0.36
C GLY A 257 5.70 -0.24 0.34
N ASP A 258 4.98 -0.06 1.45
CA ASP A 258 4.00 1.03 1.61
C ASP A 258 4.70 2.39 1.65
N GLY A 259 5.79 2.50 2.42
CA GLY A 259 6.63 3.70 2.48
C GLY A 259 7.29 4.03 1.13
N PHE A 260 7.82 3.01 0.46
CA PHE A 260 8.39 3.13 -0.88
C PHE A 260 7.35 3.67 -1.87
N LEU A 261 6.15 3.09 -1.90
CA LEU A 261 5.09 3.54 -2.82
C LEU A 261 4.60 4.95 -2.50
N ALA A 262 4.45 5.30 -1.23
CA ALA A 262 4.11 6.66 -0.82
C ALA A 262 5.12 7.68 -1.34
N ALA A 263 6.42 7.36 -1.29
CA ALA A 263 7.47 8.20 -1.84
C ALA A 263 7.37 8.35 -3.36
N MET A 264 7.09 7.25 -4.10
CA MET A 264 6.84 7.30 -5.54
C MET A 264 5.64 8.21 -5.87
N ILE A 265 4.50 8.02 -5.19
CA ILE A 265 3.30 8.83 -5.38
C ILE A 265 3.62 10.32 -5.15
N GLY A 266 4.24 10.65 -4.01
CA GLY A 266 4.54 12.04 -3.65
C GLY A 266 5.47 12.75 -4.63
N ARG A 267 6.42 12.04 -5.24
CA ARG A 267 7.36 12.61 -6.22
C ARG A 267 6.78 12.66 -7.64
N LEU A 268 5.97 11.67 -8.03
CA LEU A 268 5.47 11.56 -9.39
C LEU A 268 4.18 12.33 -9.65
N MET A 269 3.30 12.48 -8.66
CA MET A 269 2.02 13.16 -8.80
C MET A 269 2.16 14.59 -9.36
N PRO A 270 3.06 15.47 -8.85
CA PRO A 270 3.25 16.81 -9.45
C PRO A 270 3.86 16.76 -10.85
N ALA A 271 4.66 15.75 -11.17
CA ALA A 271 5.25 15.58 -12.50
C ALA A 271 4.20 15.14 -13.52
N ARG A 272 3.31 14.20 -13.14
CA ARG A 272 2.19 13.77 -13.98
C ARG A 272 1.25 14.91 -14.34
N GLU A 273 0.94 15.80 -13.39
CA GLU A 273 0.08 16.96 -13.67
C GLU A 273 0.68 17.88 -14.75
N ARG A 274 1.99 18.06 -14.73
CA ARG A 274 2.68 18.87 -15.76
C ARG A 274 2.76 18.16 -17.10
N ALA A 275 2.98 16.85 -17.09
CA ALA A 275 3.17 16.04 -18.30
C ALA A 275 1.85 15.54 -18.91
N GLY A 276 0.79 15.48 -18.10
CA GLY A 276 -0.52 14.90 -18.48
C GLY A 276 -0.62 13.39 -18.32
N SER A 277 0.51 12.66 -18.26
CA SER A 277 0.58 11.20 -18.09
C SER A 277 1.90 10.81 -17.44
N LEU A 278 1.94 9.71 -16.69
CA LEU A 278 3.18 9.12 -16.16
C LEU A 278 4.07 8.57 -17.28
N ALA A 279 3.48 8.11 -18.38
CA ALA A 279 4.22 7.63 -19.54
C ALA A 279 5.05 8.73 -20.23
N LEU A 280 4.70 10.00 -20.02
CA LEU A 280 5.39 11.16 -20.63
C LEU A 280 6.40 11.82 -19.68
N ILE A 281 6.61 11.28 -18.48
CA ILE A 281 7.56 11.83 -17.53
C ILE A 281 8.99 11.45 -17.93
N ASP A 282 9.89 12.44 -17.87
CA ASP A 282 11.32 12.23 -18.14
C ASP A 282 11.93 11.16 -17.24
N GLU A 283 12.80 10.33 -17.80
CA GLU A 283 13.52 9.27 -17.10
C GLU A 283 14.25 9.79 -15.83
N SER A 284 14.83 10.97 -15.89
CA SER A 284 15.55 11.60 -14.79
C SER A 284 14.64 11.82 -13.56
N ILE A 285 13.40 12.25 -13.78
CA ILE A 285 12.41 12.47 -12.71
C ILE A 285 12.01 11.15 -12.07
N VAL A 286 11.75 10.12 -12.89
CA VAL A 286 11.41 8.79 -12.36
C VAL A 286 12.60 8.18 -11.61
N LYS A 287 13.82 8.38 -12.10
CA LYS A 287 15.05 7.94 -11.42
C LYS A 287 15.23 8.59 -10.06
N ASP A 288 14.98 9.90 -9.95
CA ASP A 288 15.05 10.61 -8.66
C ASP A 288 13.95 10.16 -7.69
N ALA A 289 12.72 9.93 -8.21
CA ALA A 289 11.63 9.38 -7.42
C ALA A 289 11.97 7.97 -6.89
N LEU A 290 12.52 7.11 -7.75
CA LEU A 290 12.91 5.74 -7.41
C LEU A 290 14.03 5.70 -6.35
N ARG A 291 15.03 6.60 -6.49
CA ARG A 291 16.11 6.75 -5.52
C ARG A 291 15.59 7.16 -4.14
N PHE A 292 14.68 8.14 -4.09
CA PHE A 292 14.06 8.58 -2.86
C PHE A 292 13.17 7.49 -2.25
N ALA A 293 12.42 6.75 -3.08
CA ALA A 293 11.58 5.63 -2.63
C ALA A 293 12.43 4.49 -2.02
N ASN A 294 13.58 4.16 -2.63
CA ASN A 294 14.52 3.20 -2.05
C ASN A 294 15.02 3.66 -0.65
N ALA A 295 15.29 4.95 -0.47
CA ALA A 295 15.70 5.49 0.83
C ALA A 295 14.58 5.38 1.89
N VAL A 296 13.35 5.69 1.52
CA VAL A 296 12.19 5.55 2.42
C VAL A 296 11.96 4.09 2.79
N GLY A 297 11.98 3.18 1.81
CA GLY A 297 11.83 1.74 2.05
C GLY A 297 12.94 1.17 2.95
N ALA A 298 14.20 1.51 2.67
CA ALA A 298 15.34 1.08 3.48
C ALA A 298 15.25 1.57 4.94
N LEU A 299 14.95 2.86 5.16
CA LEU A 299 14.76 3.40 6.51
C LEU A 299 13.59 2.75 7.25
N THR A 300 12.52 2.41 6.56
CA THR A 300 11.38 1.69 7.18
C THR A 300 11.83 0.34 7.72
N CYS A 301 12.78 -0.34 7.07
CA CYS A 301 13.30 -1.62 7.55
C CYS A 301 14.15 -1.51 8.83
N THR A 302 14.55 -0.32 9.29
CA THR A 302 15.45 -0.15 10.45
C THR A 302 14.75 -0.19 11.81
N LYS A 303 13.43 -0.33 11.85
CA LYS A 303 12.62 -0.35 13.07
C LYS A 303 11.51 -1.39 12.97
N ALA A 304 11.02 -1.85 14.12
CA ALA A 304 9.88 -2.75 14.18
C ALA A 304 8.54 -2.03 13.95
N GLY A 305 7.59 -2.75 13.31
CA GLY A 305 6.25 -2.31 12.98
C GLY A 305 6.18 -1.49 11.69
N ALA A 306 4.99 -1.40 11.08
CA ALA A 306 4.78 -0.62 9.87
C ALA A 306 4.78 0.89 10.15
N ILE A 307 3.67 1.43 10.66
CA ILE A 307 3.53 2.86 10.95
C ILE A 307 4.65 3.42 11.83
N PRO A 308 5.06 2.78 12.94
CA PRO A 308 6.15 3.30 13.77
C PRO A 308 7.48 3.46 13.04
N ALA A 309 7.74 2.61 12.04
CA ALA A 309 9.00 2.58 11.29
C ALA A 309 9.07 3.60 10.14
N LEU A 310 7.93 4.05 9.61
CA LEU A 310 7.88 5.00 8.49
C LEU A 310 8.65 6.29 8.80
N PRO A 311 9.62 6.71 7.97
CA PRO A 311 10.40 7.90 8.23
C PRO A 311 9.65 9.19 7.88
N HIS A 312 10.03 10.29 8.53
CA HIS A 312 9.67 11.62 8.08
C HIS A 312 10.56 12.09 6.91
N LYS A 313 10.04 13.02 6.11
CA LYS A 313 10.71 13.57 4.92
C LYS A 313 12.17 13.96 5.18
N ALA A 314 12.42 14.72 6.24
CA ALA A 314 13.77 15.19 6.56
C ALA A 314 14.74 14.03 6.86
N GLN A 315 14.27 12.94 7.48
CA GLN A 315 15.07 11.75 7.75
C GLN A 315 15.44 11.03 6.45
N ALA A 316 14.46 10.84 5.54
CA ALA A 316 14.70 10.21 4.25
C ALA A 316 15.64 11.02 3.36
N GLU A 317 15.49 12.36 3.33
CA GLU A 317 16.37 13.25 2.57
C GLU A 317 17.81 13.26 3.13
N ALA A 318 17.97 13.30 4.46
CA ALA A 318 19.29 13.24 5.09
C ALA A 318 19.98 11.90 4.84
N PHE A 319 19.25 10.79 4.95
CA PHE A 319 19.77 9.46 4.66
C PHE A 319 20.21 9.32 3.21
N LEU A 320 19.41 9.80 2.27
CA LEU A 320 19.75 9.77 0.86
C LEU A 320 21.00 10.60 0.54
N GLN A 321 21.16 11.78 1.18
CA GLN A 321 22.36 12.61 1.02
C GLN A 321 23.62 11.94 1.56
N ALA A 322 23.50 11.19 2.66
CA ALA A 322 24.63 10.47 3.24
C ALA A 322 25.06 9.23 2.44
N ALA A 323 24.13 8.66 1.64
CA ALA A 323 24.36 7.47 0.81
C ALA A 323 24.83 7.82 -0.63
N THR A 324 24.92 9.11 -0.97
CA THR A 324 25.37 9.61 -2.28
C THR A 324 26.78 10.14 -2.21
#